data_7a95a383c996a0ffec708cc6e0cf4814
#
_entry.id   7a95a383c996a0ffec708cc6e0cf4814
#
_cell.length_a   1.000
_cell.length_b   1.000
_cell.length_c   1.000
_cell.angle_alpha   90.00
_cell.angle_beta   90.00
_cell.angle_gamma   90.00
#
_symmetry.space_group_name_H-M   'P 1'
#
loop_
_entity.id
_entity.type
_entity.pdbx_description
1 polymer ?
#
loop_
_entity_poly.entity_id
_entity_poly.type
_entity_poly.pdbx_seq_one_letter_code
_entity_poly.pdbx_strand_id
1 'polypeptide(L)'
;DFADRLRERVLPGSAPRRDGPVLVPLQGHIRRCRSFQTMSPVEMLTLAAATGRPVTATLHPGEHYDAADLQALENLAARHPNLTIGGNTATLLRDCAFVVTQNSAVAFDGYLLGKPAVLFAQIDFHHIGLNVADLGAERALIQAETRQPEFAAYLYWFLQQQSVNASRPDAGEQILVQMRRGGWPI
;
A
#
# COMPACT_ATOMS: atom_id res chain seq x y z
N ASP A 1 20.73 5.46 -9.08
CA ASP A 1 19.82 6.62 -9.19
C ASP A 1 19.29 7.08 -7.83
N PHE A 2 18.29 7.99 -7.80
CA PHE A 2 17.67 8.47 -6.55
C PHE A 2 16.92 7.35 -5.82
N ALA A 3 16.12 6.58 -6.55
CA ALA A 3 15.30 5.51 -5.98
C ALA A 3 16.17 4.38 -5.40
N ASP A 4 17.27 4.03 -6.05
CA ASP A 4 18.19 3.01 -5.56
C ASP A 4 18.88 3.44 -4.25
N ARG A 5 19.35 4.71 -4.18
CA ARG A 5 19.93 5.23 -2.94
C ARG A 5 18.91 5.30 -1.81
N LEU A 6 17.66 5.67 -2.11
CA LEU A 6 16.60 5.71 -1.12
C LEU A 6 16.26 4.28 -0.63
N ARG A 7 16.12 3.33 -1.55
CA ARG A 7 15.88 1.92 -1.23
C ARG A 7 16.98 1.37 -0.31
N GLU A 8 18.26 1.56 -0.68
CA GLU A 8 19.36 1.04 0.12
C GLU A 8 19.42 1.66 1.53
N ARG A 9 18.99 2.92 1.67
CA ARG A 9 18.92 3.59 2.97
C ARG A 9 17.77 3.11 3.84
N VAL A 10 16.57 2.86 3.24
CA VAL A 10 15.34 2.53 3.97
C VAL A 10 15.19 1.02 4.16
N LEU A 11 15.60 0.24 3.16
CA LEU A 11 15.44 -1.21 3.09
C LEU A 11 16.77 -1.87 2.67
N PRO A 12 17.83 -1.76 3.46
CA PRO A 12 19.17 -2.21 3.08
C PRO A 12 19.20 -3.72 2.77
N GLY A 13 19.98 -4.09 1.75
CA GLY A 13 20.18 -5.47 1.34
C GLY A 13 18.94 -6.14 0.74
N SER A 14 17.93 -5.37 0.35
CA SER A 14 16.70 -5.91 -0.23
C SER A 14 16.81 -6.07 -1.74
N ALA A 15 17.01 -7.29 -2.21
CA ALA A 15 16.76 -7.64 -3.62
C ALA A 15 15.25 -7.92 -3.79
N PRO A 16 14.51 -7.10 -4.55
CA PRO A 16 13.07 -7.27 -4.68
C PRO A 16 12.74 -8.55 -5.46
N ARG A 17 11.86 -9.38 -4.92
CA ARG A 17 11.31 -10.57 -5.56
C ARG A 17 9.79 -10.38 -5.68
N ARG A 18 9.15 -11.05 -6.65
CA ARG A 18 7.69 -10.96 -6.88
C ARG A 18 7.03 -12.34 -6.96
N ASP A 19 7.63 -13.33 -6.36
CA ASP A 19 7.21 -14.74 -6.37
C ASP A 19 6.51 -15.19 -5.08
N GLY A 20 6.42 -14.31 -4.10
CA GLY A 20 5.72 -14.56 -2.83
C GLY A 20 4.20 -14.33 -2.88
N PRO A 21 3.56 -14.35 -1.70
CA PRO A 21 2.12 -14.13 -1.59
C PRO A 21 1.72 -12.69 -1.93
N VAL A 22 0.42 -12.47 -2.13
CA VAL A 22 -0.17 -11.14 -2.06
C VAL A 22 -0.12 -10.65 -0.61
N LEU A 23 0.46 -9.48 -0.38
CA LEU A 23 0.55 -8.90 0.97
C LEU A 23 -0.62 -7.96 1.23
N VAL A 24 -1.35 -8.20 2.32
CA VAL A 24 -2.50 -7.38 2.74
C VAL A 24 -2.24 -6.79 4.13
N PRO A 25 -1.58 -5.62 4.25
CA PRO A 25 -1.41 -4.96 5.54
C PRO A 25 -2.75 -4.35 5.98
N LEU A 26 -3.33 -4.94 7.03
CA LEU A 26 -4.59 -4.49 7.63
C LEU A 26 -4.32 -3.37 8.63
N GLN A 27 -5.30 -2.47 8.72
CA GLN A 27 -5.39 -1.42 9.74
C GLN A 27 -6.67 -1.64 10.55
N GLY A 28 -6.80 -1.03 11.73
CA GLY A 28 -7.95 -1.22 12.62
C GLY A 28 -9.32 -0.98 12.00
N HIS A 29 -10.37 -1.34 12.73
CA HIS A 29 -11.77 -1.25 12.30
C HIS A 29 -12.09 -2.07 11.03
N ILE A 30 -11.58 -3.30 10.96
CA ILE A 30 -11.60 -4.11 9.73
C ILE A 30 -13.00 -4.47 9.21
N ARG A 31 -14.03 -4.44 10.05
CA ARG A 31 -15.42 -4.73 9.68
C ARG A 31 -16.20 -3.51 9.19
N ARG A 32 -15.61 -2.31 9.21
CA ARG A 32 -16.27 -1.06 8.82
C ARG A 32 -15.68 -0.49 7.54
N CYS A 33 -16.53 -0.03 6.64
CA CYS A 33 -16.14 0.80 5.52
C CYS A 33 -16.15 2.27 5.97
N ARG A 34 -15.01 2.96 5.88
CA ARG A 34 -14.89 4.41 6.15
C ARG A 34 -15.25 5.19 4.89
N SER A 35 -15.59 6.48 5.03
CA SER A 35 -16.06 7.32 3.92
C SER A 35 -15.08 7.46 2.74
N PHE A 36 -13.79 7.29 2.97
CA PHE A 36 -12.74 7.37 1.95
C PHE A 36 -12.36 5.98 1.35
N GLN A 37 -13.01 4.92 1.79
CA GLN A 37 -12.77 3.54 1.36
C GLN A 37 -13.88 3.10 0.40
N THR A 38 -13.55 2.22 -0.53
CA THR A 38 -14.53 1.63 -1.45
C THR A 38 -15.30 0.47 -0.83
N MET A 39 -14.72 -0.20 0.17
CA MET A 39 -15.32 -1.27 0.95
C MET A 39 -14.57 -1.48 2.27
N SER A 40 -15.08 -2.31 3.16
CA SER A 40 -14.39 -2.65 4.41
C SER A 40 -13.12 -3.48 4.16
N PRO A 41 -12.15 -3.46 5.09
CA PRO A 41 -10.96 -4.32 5.00
C PRO A 41 -11.26 -5.81 4.93
N VAL A 42 -12.32 -6.30 5.57
CA VAL A 42 -12.75 -7.71 5.47
C VAL A 42 -13.24 -8.04 4.06
N GLU A 43 -14.03 -7.17 3.44
CA GLU A 43 -14.47 -7.34 2.05
C GLU A 43 -13.28 -7.29 1.08
N MET A 44 -12.36 -6.34 1.25
CA MET A 44 -11.12 -6.26 0.49
C MET A 44 -10.32 -7.57 0.59
N LEU A 45 -10.13 -8.09 1.81
CA LEU A 45 -9.38 -9.33 2.05
C LEU A 45 -10.09 -10.54 1.43
N THR A 46 -11.43 -10.58 1.47
CA THR A 46 -12.24 -11.61 0.82
C THR A 46 -11.98 -11.64 -0.69
N LEU A 47 -11.97 -10.48 -1.34
CA LEU A 47 -11.69 -10.39 -2.78
C LEU A 47 -10.26 -10.77 -3.12
N ALA A 48 -9.28 -10.37 -2.31
CA ALA A 48 -7.90 -10.79 -2.50
C ALA A 48 -7.75 -12.31 -2.38
N ALA A 49 -8.38 -12.95 -1.38
CA ALA A 49 -8.36 -14.40 -1.19
C ALA A 49 -9.09 -15.16 -2.32
N ALA A 50 -10.16 -14.58 -2.86
CA ALA A 50 -10.92 -15.18 -3.96
C ALA A 50 -10.13 -15.29 -5.28
N THR A 51 -8.99 -14.60 -5.42
CA THR A 51 -8.11 -14.74 -6.59
C THR A 51 -7.47 -16.12 -6.71
N GLY A 52 -7.49 -16.93 -5.65
CA GLY A 52 -6.83 -18.24 -5.58
C GLY A 52 -5.32 -18.19 -5.36
N ARG A 53 -4.70 -17.00 -5.38
CA ARG A 53 -3.28 -16.84 -5.04
C ARG A 53 -3.04 -16.97 -3.54
N PRO A 54 -1.84 -17.38 -3.12
CA PRO A 54 -1.44 -17.26 -1.71
C PRO A 54 -1.56 -15.81 -1.27
N VAL A 55 -2.27 -15.56 -0.18
CA VAL A 55 -2.48 -14.24 0.43
C VAL A 55 -2.00 -14.27 1.87
N THR A 56 -1.24 -13.27 2.28
CA THR A 56 -0.87 -13.09 3.68
C THR A 56 -1.36 -11.73 4.16
N ALA A 57 -2.26 -11.75 5.14
CA ALA A 57 -2.74 -10.55 5.80
C ALA A 57 -1.99 -10.33 7.12
N THR A 58 -1.43 -9.12 7.30
CA THR A 58 -0.73 -8.75 8.53
C THR A 58 -1.54 -7.74 9.33
N LEU A 59 -1.51 -7.87 10.65
CA LEU A 59 -2.15 -6.93 11.57
C LEU A 59 -1.19 -5.78 11.89
N HIS A 60 -1.71 -4.56 11.93
CA HIS A 60 -0.91 -3.40 12.31
C HIS A 60 -0.64 -3.43 13.82
N PRO A 61 0.62 -3.36 14.28
CA PRO A 61 0.95 -3.54 15.71
C PRO A 61 0.43 -2.42 16.61
N GLY A 62 0.16 -1.24 16.06
CA GLY A 62 -0.38 -0.10 16.81
C GLY A 62 -1.92 -0.01 16.80
N GLU A 63 -2.61 -0.96 16.17
CA GLU A 63 -4.07 -0.96 16.07
C GLU A 63 -4.69 -1.95 17.06
N HIS A 64 -5.91 -1.65 17.48
CA HIS A 64 -6.70 -2.54 18.30
C HIS A 64 -7.68 -3.35 17.44
N TYR A 65 -7.72 -4.66 17.69
CA TYR A 65 -8.66 -5.61 17.07
C TYR A 65 -9.48 -6.24 18.17
N ASP A 66 -10.78 -6.05 18.14
CA ASP A 66 -11.69 -6.67 19.11
C ASP A 66 -11.91 -8.17 18.81
N ALA A 67 -12.57 -8.89 19.73
CA ALA A 67 -12.83 -10.32 19.57
C ALA A 67 -13.64 -10.62 18.30
N ALA A 68 -14.54 -9.73 17.89
CA ALA A 68 -15.33 -9.90 16.68
C ALA A 68 -14.52 -9.64 15.41
N ASP A 69 -13.51 -8.76 15.45
CA ASP A 69 -12.57 -8.56 14.37
C ASP A 69 -11.71 -9.82 14.16
N LEU A 70 -11.16 -10.37 15.24
CA LEU A 70 -10.35 -11.59 15.19
C LEU A 70 -11.17 -12.79 14.70
N GLN A 71 -12.40 -12.96 15.20
CA GLN A 71 -13.30 -14.00 14.74
C GLN A 71 -13.66 -13.87 13.26
N ALA A 72 -13.82 -12.64 12.75
CA ALA A 72 -14.07 -12.41 11.32
C ALA A 72 -12.88 -12.87 10.47
N LEU A 73 -11.65 -12.62 10.91
CA LEU A 73 -10.43 -13.07 10.24
C LEU A 73 -10.28 -14.60 10.28
N GLU A 74 -10.53 -15.23 11.43
CA GLU A 74 -10.50 -16.68 11.57
C GLU A 74 -11.53 -17.36 10.64
N ASN A 75 -12.74 -16.84 10.63
CA ASN A 75 -13.81 -17.35 9.75
C ASN A 75 -13.45 -17.18 8.27
N LEU A 76 -12.75 -16.11 7.92
CA LEU A 76 -12.31 -15.89 6.55
C LEU A 76 -11.20 -16.86 6.17
N ALA A 77 -10.19 -17.04 7.03
CA ALA A 77 -9.10 -18.00 6.81
C ALA A 77 -9.61 -19.44 6.73
N ALA A 78 -10.62 -19.81 7.52
CA ALA A 78 -11.27 -21.13 7.43
C ALA A 78 -11.96 -21.39 6.08
N ARG A 79 -12.46 -20.33 5.43
CA ARG A 79 -13.14 -20.43 4.10
C ARG A 79 -12.17 -20.34 2.92
N HIS A 80 -10.98 -19.78 3.13
CA HIS A 80 -9.98 -19.57 2.10
C HIS A 80 -8.63 -20.20 2.49
N PRO A 81 -8.36 -21.46 2.12
CA PRO A 81 -7.13 -22.17 2.51
C PRO A 81 -5.83 -21.50 2.03
N ASN A 82 -5.93 -20.62 1.01
CA ASN A 82 -4.83 -19.82 0.50
C ASN A 82 -4.57 -18.52 1.29
N LEU A 83 -5.38 -18.23 2.34
CA LEU A 83 -5.23 -17.07 3.20
C LEU A 83 -4.51 -17.43 4.51
N THR A 84 -3.43 -16.73 4.80
CA THR A 84 -2.71 -16.77 6.08
C THR A 84 -2.86 -15.44 6.81
N ILE A 85 -3.13 -15.48 8.11
CA ILE A 85 -3.17 -14.29 8.97
C ILE A 85 -1.93 -14.25 9.85
N GLY A 86 -1.17 -13.16 9.80
CA GLY A 86 0.01 -12.97 10.63
C GLY A 86 1.30 -12.74 9.83
N GLY A 87 2.44 -12.85 10.51
CA GLY A 87 3.74 -12.60 9.90
C GLY A 87 4.26 -11.17 10.08
N ASN A 88 5.51 -10.98 9.68
CA ASN A 88 6.17 -9.68 9.74
C ASN A 88 6.02 -8.96 8.39
N THR A 89 5.35 -7.81 8.41
CA THR A 89 5.04 -7.02 7.19
C THR A 89 6.30 -6.63 6.41
N ALA A 90 7.36 -6.19 7.09
CA ALA A 90 8.59 -5.75 6.42
C ALA A 90 9.32 -6.90 5.72
N THR A 91 9.33 -8.09 6.35
CA THR A 91 9.90 -9.30 5.73
C THR A 91 9.08 -9.74 4.53
N LEU A 92 7.75 -9.81 4.68
CA LEU A 92 6.84 -10.23 3.62
C LEU A 92 6.85 -9.27 2.42
N LEU A 93 7.03 -7.96 2.67
CA LEU A 93 7.07 -6.95 1.61
C LEU A 93 8.23 -7.18 0.62
N ARG A 94 9.35 -7.77 1.07
CA ARG A 94 10.49 -8.05 0.19
C ARG A 94 10.16 -9.08 -0.89
N ASP A 95 9.38 -10.08 -0.54
CA ASP A 95 9.11 -11.24 -1.40
C ASP A 95 7.71 -11.22 -2.04
N CYS A 96 6.77 -10.41 -1.52
CA CYS A 96 5.40 -10.39 -2.00
C CYS A 96 5.29 -10.08 -3.50
N ALA A 97 4.25 -10.61 -4.15
CA ALA A 97 3.97 -10.33 -5.55
C ALA A 97 3.53 -8.87 -5.75
N PHE A 98 2.60 -8.41 -4.93
CA PHE A 98 2.10 -7.04 -4.87
C PHE A 98 1.40 -6.79 -3.53
N VAL A 99 1.08 -5.53 -3.26
CA VAL A 99 0.39 -5.10 -2.04
C VAL A 99 -1.07 -4.82 -2.33
N VAL A 100 -1.97 -5.27 -1.46
CA VAL A 100 -3.40 -4.90 -1.49
C VAL A 100 -3.72 -4.20 -0.17
N THR A 101 -4.19 -2.98 -0.22
CA THR A 101 -4.48 -2.24 1.01
C THR A 101 -5.58 -1.19 0.82
N GLN A 102 -6.10 -0.69 1.92
CA GLN A 102 -6.90 0.52 1.92
C GLN A 102 -5.99 1.73 1.66
N ASN A 103 -5.25 2.14 2.67
CA ASN A 103 -4.42 3.35 2.67
C ASN A 103 -3.12 3.19 3.49
N SER A 104 -2.57 1.98 3.57
CA SER A 104 -1.32 1.75 4.31
C SER A 104 -0.11 2.30 3.58
N ALA A 105 0.78 2.97 4.31
CA ALA A 105 2.09 3.42 3.80
C ALA A 105 2.97 2.25 3.31
N VAL A 106 2.69 1.02 3.71
CA VAL A 106 3.37 -0.20 3.18
C VAL A 106 3.30 -0.27 1.66
N ALA A 107 2.24 0.28 1.03
CA ALA A 107 2.17 0.36 -0.43
C ALA A 107 3.27 1.28 -1.00
N PHE A 108 3.56 2.40 -0.34
CA PHE A 108 4.66 3.29 -0.75
C PHE A 108 6.04 2.65 -0.56
N ASP A 109 6.25 1.96 0.56
CA ASP A 109 7.46 1.15 0.77
C ASP A 109 7.58 0.05 -0.29
N GLY A 110 6.45 -0.50 -0.71
CA GLY A 110 6.38 -1.43 -1.84
C GLY A 110 6.88 -0.84 -3.15
N TYR A 111 6.59 0.43 -3.43
CA TYR A 111 7.09 1.09 -4.64
C TYR A 111 8.63 1.18 -4.67
N LEU A 112 9.29 1.32 -3.50
CA LEU A 112 10.76 1.24 -3.40
C LEU A 112 11.31 -0.13 -3.81
N LEU A 113 10.51 -1.18 -3.65
CA LEU A 113 10.83 -2.56 -4.01
C LEU A 113 10.23 -3.00 -5.35
N GLY A 114 9.70 -2.07 -6.14
CA GLY A 114 9.08 -2.37 -7.43
C GLY A 114 7.78 -3.18 -7.33
N LYS A 115 7.07 -3.10 -6.18
CA LYS A 115 5.81 -3.80 -5.95
C LYS A 115 4.64 -2.95 -6.40
N PRO A 116 3.76 -3.43 -7.28
CA PRO A 116 2.48 -2.78 -7.53
C PRO A 116 1.61 -2.74 -6.26
N ALA A 117 0.69 -1.79 -6.22
CA ALA A 117 -0.30 -1.72 -5.15
C ALA A 117 -1.72 -1.61 -5.73
N VAL A 118 -2.63 -2.40 -5.16
CA VAL A 118 -4.08 -2.27 -5.36
C VAL A 118 -4.64 -1.50 -4.18
N LEU A 119 -5.26 -0.36 -4.45
CA LEU A 119 -5.69 0.61 -3.45
C LEU A 119 -7.21 0.65 -3.37
N PHE A 120 -7.75 0.33 -2.20
CA PHE A 120 -9.19 0.34 -1.90
C PHE A 120 -9.63 1.65 -1.24
N ALA A 121 -8.72 2.62 -1.14
CA ALA A 121 -9.00 3.99 -0.71
C ALA A 121 -8.09 4.96 -1.45
N GLN A 122 -8.51 6.22 -1.55
CA GLN A 122 -7.64 7.28 -2.06
C GLN A 122 -6.64 7.71 -1.00
N ILE A 123 -5.39 7.83 -1.40
CA ILE A 123 -4.26 8.29 -0.60
C ILE A 123 -3.34 9.15 -1.46
N ASP A 124 -2.44 9.90 -0.82
CA ASP A 124 -1.57 10.88 -1.50
C ASP A 124 -0.72 10.26 -2.61
N PHE A 125 -0.28 9.02 -2.43
CA PHE A 125 0.58 8.28 -3.37
C PHE A 125 -0.19 7.28 -4.27
N HIS A 126 -1.45 7.59 -4.59
CA HIS A 126 -2.31 6.71 -5.40
C HIS A 126 -2.01 6.73 -6.91
N HIS A 127 -1.28 7.74 -7.41
CA HIS A 127 -1.15 8.05 -8.84
C HIS A 127 -0.66 6.91 -9.73
N ILE A 128 0.23 6.04 -9.22
CA ILE A 128 0.71 4.86 -9.96
C ILE A 128 0.10 3.54 -9.48
N GLY A 129 -0.72 3.62 -8.41
CA GLY A 129 -1.46 2.49 -7.89
C GLY A 129 -2.62 2.07 -8.79
N LEU A 130 -3.12 0.88 -8.56
CA LEU A 130 -4.34 0.37 -9.18
C LEU A 130 -5.52 0.73 -8.27
N ASN A 131 -6.16 1.85 -8.56
CA ASN A 131 -7.25 2.37 -7.74
C ASN A 131 -8.54 1.61 -8.02
N VAL A 132 -9.09 0.98 -7.01
CA VAL A 132 -10.33 0.20 -7.12
C VAL A 132 -11.53 1.08 -7.45
N ALA A 133 -11.54 2.33 -6.99
CA ALA A 133 -12.58 3.29 -7.33
C ALA A 133 -12.70 3.54 -8.85
N ASP A 134 -11.58 3.48 -9.59
CA ASP A 134 -11.52 3.73 -11.02
C ASP A 134 -11.67 2.46 -11.86
N LEU A 135 -11.10 1.35 -11.38
CA LEU A 135 -10.96 0.11 -12.17
C LEU A 135 -11.97 -0.97 -11.81
N GLY A 136 -12.53 -0.92 -10.60
CA GLY A 136 -13.18 -2.07 -9.97
C GLY A 136 -12.16 -3.06 -9.39
N ALA A 137 -12.55 -3.78 -8.34
CA ALA A 137 -11.63 -4.61 -7.57
C ALA A 137 -11.05 -5.79 -8.38
N GLU A 138 -11.87 -6.51 -9.12
CA GLU A 138 -11.45 -7.66 -9.92
C GLU A 138 -10.38 -7.26 -10.95
N ARG A 139 -10.64 -6.22 -11.73
CA ARG A 139 -9.71 -5.73 -12.75
C ARG A 139 -8.41 -5.22 -12.14
N ALA A 140 -8.47 -4.52 -11.01
CA ALA A 140 -7.30 -4.02 -10.31
C ALA A 140 -6.40 -5.17 -9.82
N LEU A 141 -7.00 -6.22 -9.23
CA LEU A 141 -6.28 -7.41 -8.76
C LEU A 141 -5.62 -8.17 -9.92
N ILE A 142 -6.32 -8.38 -11.03
CA ILE A 142 -5.76 -9.04 -12.22
C ILE A 142 -4.59 -8.22 -12.80
N GLN A 143 -4.75 -6.91 -12.93
CA GLN A 143 -3.69 -6.06 -13.50
C GLN A 143 -2.45 -5.99 -12.62
N ALA A 144 -2.57 -6.16 -11.29
CA ALA A 144 -1.43 -6.13 -10.37
C ALA A 144 -0.39 -7.21 -10.67
N GLU A 145 -0.78 -8.33 -11.26
CA GLU A 145 0.11 -9.45 -11.61
C GLU A 145 1.23 -9.04 -12.57
N THR A 146 0.90 -8.24 -13.57
CA THR A 146 1.81 -7.86 -14.65
C THR A 146 2.21 -6.38 -14.62
N ARG A 147 1.60 -5.59 -13.75
CA ARG A 147 1.85 -4.15 -13.67
C ARG A 147 3.31 -3.85 -13.34
N GLN A 148 3.94 -3.00 -14.14
CA GLN A 148 5.32 -2.51 -13.94
C GLN A 148 5.38 -1.03 -14.31
N PRO A 149 4.91 -0.13 -13.42
CA PRO A 149 5.01 1.29 -13.66
C PRO A 149 6.45 1.78 -13.44
N GLU A 150 6.73 3.00 -13.90
CA GLU A 150 8.02 3.67 -13.71
C GLU A 150 8.21 4.12 -12.25
N PHE A 151 8.40 3.18 -11.34
CA PHE A 151 8.50 3.43 -9.90
C PHE A 151 9.59 4.45 -9.56
N ALA A 152 10.77 4.36 -10.17
CA ALA A 152 11.88 5.27 -9.88
C ALA A 152 11.55 6.72 -10.25
N ALA A 153 10.92 6.93 -11.42
CA ALA A 153 10.47 8.24 -11.87
C ALA A 153 9.39 8.80 -10.95
N TYR A 154 8.42 7.95 -10.54
CA TYR A 154 7.36 8.35 -9.63
C TYR A 154 7.87 8.73 -8.25
N LEU A 155 8.75 7.93 -7.66
CA LEU A 155 9.35 8.21 -6.35
C LEU A 155 10.15 9.53 -6.35
N TYR A 156 10.88 9.79 -7.44
CA TYR A 156 11.57 11.06 -7.61
C TYR A 156 10.58 12.23 -7.69
N TRP A 157 9.57 12.12 -8.54
CA TRP A 157 8.53 13.13 -8.69
C TRP A 157 7.81 13.42 -7.37
N PHE A 158 7.34 12.36 -6.68
CA PHE A 158 6.58 12.50 -5.44
C PHE A 158 7.42 13.14 -4.32
N LEU A 159 8.64 12.63 -4.10
CA LEU A 159 9.49 13.03 -2.97
C LEU A 159 10.33 14.28 -3.24
N GLN A 160 10.65 14.60 -4.49
CA GLN A 160 11.53 15.74 -4.82
C GLN A 160 10.81 16.91 -5.49
N GLN A 161 9.68 16.67 -6.12
CA GLN A 161 8.94 17.73 -6.84
C GLN A 161 7.60 18.08 -6.19
N GLN A 162 6.90 17.11 -5.57
CA GLN A 162 5.60 17.33 -4.94
C GLN A 162 5.72 17.50 -3.41
N SER A 163 6.73 16.95 -2.79
CA SER A 163 6.96 17.04 -1.35
C SER A 163 8.05 18.04 -1.03
N VAL A 164 7.93 18.72 0.11
CA VAL A 164 8.97 19.60 0.64
C VAL A 164 9.72 18.89 1.74
N ASN A 165 11.05 18.78 1.59
CA ASN A 165 11.89 18.24 2.65
C ASN A 165 12.06 19.29 3.75
N ALA A 166 11.40 19.09 4.88
CA ALA A 166 11.38 20.03 6.02
C ALA A 166 12.77 20.26 6.67
N SER A 167 13.75 19.40 6.41
CA SER A 167 15.11 19.58 6.92
C SER A 167 15.98 20.52 6.08
N ARG A 168 15.49 20.98 4.93
CA ARG A 168 16.24 21.92 4.07
C ARG A 168 16.19 23.35 4.62
N PRO A 169 17.27 24.13 4.51
CA PRO A 169 17.27 25.53 4.94
C PRO A 169 16.20 26.40 4.24
N ASP A 170 15.89 26.09 2.99
CA ASP A 170 14.90 26.80 2.14
C ASP A 170 13.48 26.21 2.21
N ALA A 171 13.20 25.30 3.16
CA ALA A 171 11.91 24.61 3.26
C ALA A 171 10.72 25.58 3.37
N GLY A 172 10.87 26.67 4.15
CA GLY A 172 9.82 27.67 4.29
C GLY A 172 9.46 28.34 2.97
N GLU A 173 10.45 28.73 2.17
CA GLU A 173 10.23 29.31 0.83
C GLU A 173 9.57 28.32 -0.11
N GLN A 174 10.01 27.07 -0.11
CA GLN A 174 9.40 26.01 -0.92
C GLN A 174 7.96 25.77 -0.55
N ILE A 175 7.59 25.76 0.73
CA ILE A 175 6.20 25.65 1.19
C ILE A 175 5.36 26.80 0.63
N LEU A 176 5.83 28.05 0.74
CA LEU A 176 5.11 29.20 0.20
C LEU A 176 4.92 29.11 -1.32
N VAL A 177 5.93 28.62 -2.05
CA VAL A 177 5.82 28.37 -3.50
C VAL A 177 4.74 27.35 -3.80
N GLN A 178 4.70 26.23 -3.08
CA GLN A 178 3.68 25.19 -3.28
C GLN A 178 2.28 25.70 -2.92
N MET A 179 2.14 26.46 -1.84
CA MET A 179 0.85 27.06 -1.46
C MET A 179 0.33 27.99 -2.55
N ARG A 180 1.19 28.89 -3.10
CA ARG A 180 0.81 29.76 -4.24
C ARG A 180 0.39 28.95 -5.47
N ARG A 181 1.13 27.87 -5.81
CA ARG A 181 0.76 26.96 -6.90
C ARG A 181 -0.60 26.30 -6.68
N GLY A 182 -0.95 25.99 -5.41
CA GLY A 182 -2.25 25.47 -5.01
C GLY A 182 -3.37 26.52 -4.95
N GLY A 183 -3.09 27.78 -5.34
CA GLY A 183 -4.08 28.86 -5.38
C GLY A 183 -4.34 29.53 -4.02
N TRP A 184 -3.49 29.32 -3.02
CA TRP A 184 -3.63 29.98 -1.71
C TRP A 184 -3.20 31.45 -1.82
N PRO A 185 -4.01 32.41 -1.31
CA PRO A 185 -3.73 33.83 -1.34
C PRO A 185 -2.74 34.21 -0.21
N ILE A 186 -1.45 33.98 -0.46
CA ILE A 186 -0.35 34.27 0.49
C ILE A 186 0.72 35.14 -0.17
#